data_294bdb18cdccee29d1dd702925e299a7
#
_entry.id   294bdb18cdccee29d1dd702925e299a7
#
_cell.length_a   1.000
_cell.length_b   1.000
_cell.length_c   1.000
_cell.angle_alpha   90.00
_cell.angle_beta   90.00
_cell.angle_gamma   90.00
#
_symmetry.space_group_name_H-M   'P 1'
#
loop_
_entity.id
_entity.type
_entity.pdbx_description
1 polymer ?
#
loop_
_entity_poly.entity_id
_entity_poly.type
_entity_poly.pdbx_seq_one_letter_code
_entity_poly.pdbx_strand_id
1 'polypeptide(L)'
;MLRRSATAFAVIAALSLGACAGKKDRPQADLAASKITTIGVNSYLWRASLDTLSFMPLVQTDSNGGVIVTDWYINPQVPTERMKVTVAILDQDLRADALRVAALREVNRGGQWVAAPVEAATIQKLEDIILTKARDLRRASVTK
;
A
#
# COMPACT_ATOMS: atom_id res chain seq x y z
N MET A 1 -12.51 -70.05 -35.59
CA MET A 1 -13.03 -69.48 -34.31
C MET A 1 -12.10 -68.44 -33.76
N LEU A 2 -11.87 -67.31 -34.40
CA LEU A 2 -10.94 -66.26 -33.91
C LEU A 2 -11.37 -64.87 -34.40
N ARG A 3 -12.57 -64.43 -34.01
CA ARG A 3 -13.08 -63.11 -34.40
C ARG A 3 -13.88 -62.38 -33.34
N ARG A 4 -13.89 -62.82 -32.08
CA ARG A 4 -14.74 -62.26 -31.03
C ARG A 4 -14.00 -61.59 -29.90
N SER A 5 -12.67 -61.53 -29.90
CA SER A 5 -11.89 -60.97 -28.80
C SER A 5 -11.30 -59.55 -29.04
N ALA A 6 -11.44 -59.00 -30.23
CA ALA A 6 -10.86 -57.71 -30.57
C ALA A 6 -11.74 -56.50 -30.27
N THR A 7 -13.04 -56.68 -30.03
CA THR A 7 -13.99 -55.57 -29.79
C THR A 7 -14.19 -55.19 -28.32
N ALA A 8 -13.73 -56.06 -27.40
CA ALA A 8 -13.85 -55.81 -25.95
C ALA A 8 -12.75 -54.92 -25.41
N PHE A 9 -11.59 -54.79 -26.08
CA PHE A 9 -10.46 -53.96 -25.62
C PHE A 9 -10.58 -52.49 -26.05
N ALA A 10 -11.38 -52.17 -27.05
CA ALA A 10 -11.52 -50.81 -27.57
C ALA A 10 -12.46 -49.91 -26.73
N VAL A 11 -13.31 -50.50 -25.89
CA VAL A 11 -14.34 -49.75 -25.12
C VAL A 11 -13.80 -49.27 -23.75
N ILE A 12 -12.74 -49.91 -23.24
CA ILE A 12 -12.16 -49.56 -21.91
C ILE A 12 -11.20 -48.37 -22.01
N ALA A 13 -10.63 -48.09 -23.19
CA ALA A 13 -9.67 -46.99 -23.37
C ALA A 13 -10.33 -45.59 -23.51
N ALA A 14 -11.64 -45.50 -23.70
CA ALA A 14 -12.34 -44.24 -23.94
C ALA A 14 -12.92 -43.58 -22.68
N LEU A 15 -12.80 -44.20 -21.51
CA LEU A 15 -13.38 -43.70 -20.24
C LEU A 15 -12.42 -43.00 -19.30
N SER A 16 -11.14 -42.84 -19.66
CA SER A 16 -10.13 -42.28 -18.77
C SER A 16 -9.72 -40.83 -19.05
N LEU A 17 -10.38 -40.11 -19.99
CA LEU A 17 -10.04 -38.72 -20.30
C LEU A 17 -11.03 -37.69 -19.72
N GLY A 18 -11.93 -38.09 -18.84
CA GLY A 18 -12.99 -37.19 -18.28
C GLY A 18 -12.70 -36.55 -16.94
N ALA A 19 -11.50 -36.63 -16.38
CA ALA A 19 -11.27 -36.27 -14.97
C ALA A 19 -10.37 -35.01 -14.73
N CYS A 20 -10.37 -34.05 -15.64
CA CYS A 20 -9.63 -32.79 -15.39
C CYS A 20 -10.41 -31.53 -15.78
N ALA A 21 -11.72 -31.49 -15.58
CA ALA A 21 -12.51 -30.27 -15.69
C ALA A 21 -13.09 -29.86 -14.33
N GLY A 22 -12.29 -29.97 -13.26
CA GLY A 22 -12.55 -29.25 -12.03
C GLY A 22 -12.23 -27.78 -12.29
N LYS A 23 -13.23 -26.96 -12.63
CA LYS A 23 -13.19 -25.53 -12.36
C LYS A 23 -12.96 -25.42 -10.85
N LYS A 24 -11.70 -25.32 -10.44
CA LYS A 24 -11.36 -24.66 -9.18
C LYS A 24 -11.85 -23.25 -9.40
N ASP A 25 -13.00 -22.91 -8.82
CA ASP A 25 -13.28 -21.56 -8.42
C ASP A 25 -12.11 -21.14 -7.53
N ARG A 26 -11.05 -20.64 -8.17
CA ARG A 26 -10.10 -19.79 -7.44
C ARG A 26 -10.99 -18.71 -6.86
N PRO A 27 -10.97 -18.48 -5.53
CA PRO A 27 -11.55 -17.27 -5.03
C PRO A 27 -10.91 -16.19 -5.90
N GLN A 28 -11.66 -15.61 -6.80
CA GLN A 28 -11.28 -14.33 -7.34
C GLN A 28 -11.06 -13.54 -6.07
N ALA A 29 -9.77 -13.22 -5.80
CA ALA A 29 -9.48 -12.19 -4.85
C ALA A 29 -10.41 -11.08 -5.31
N ASP A 30 -11.48 -10.92 -4.55
CA ASP A 30 -12.42 -9.86 -4.78
C ASP A 30 -11.55 -8.62 -4.69
N LEU A 31 -11.11 -8.20 -5.86
CA LEU A 31 -10.68 -6.85 -6.11
C LEU A 31 -11.98 -6.07 -5.94
N ALA A 32 -12.55 -6.21 -4.70
CA ALA A 32 -13.59 -5.34 -4.22
C ALA A 32 -13.06 -3.99 -4.58
N ALA A 33 -13.51 -3.58 -5.73
CA ALA A 33 -13.08 -2.41 -6.41
C ALA A 33 -12.85 -1.42 -5.31
N SER A 34 -11.61 -1.05 -5.08
CA SER A 34 -11.34 0.13 -4.32
C SER A 34 -12.30 1.10 -4.97
N LYS A 35 -13.41 1.41 -4.26
CA LYS A 35 -14.39 2.36 -4.77
C LYS A 35 -13.54 3.56 -5.05
N ILE A 36 -13.28 3.75 -6.33
CA ILE A 36 -12.44 4.80 -6.85
C ILE A 36 -13.16 6.05 -6.44
N THR A 37 -12.82 6.52 -5.27
CA THR A 37 -13.02 7.91 -4.96
C THR A 37 -12.13 8.63 -5.97
N THR A 38 -12.65 9.63 -6.62
CA THR A 38 -12.12 10.42 -7.74
C THR A 38 -10.77 11.11 -7.45
N ILE A 39 -9.88 10.51 -6.66
CA ILE A 39 -8.51 10.97 -6.46
C ILE A 39 -7.56 10.12 -7.29
N GLY A 40 -6.52 10.72 -7.84
CA GLY A 40 -5.58 10.07 -8.75
C GLY A 40 -4.78 8.94 -8.12
N VAL A 41 -4.81 8.79 -6.79
CA VAL A 41 -4.01 7.85 -6.01
C VAL A 41 -4.86 7.03 -5.04
N ASN A 42 -4.25 6.06 -4.35
CA ASN A 42 -4.95 5.24 -3.36
C ASN A 42 -5.53 6.09 -2.21
N SER A 43 -6.84 6.08 -2.05
CA SER A 43 -7.56 6.90 -1.07
C SER A 43 -7.28 6.52 0.39
N TYR A 44 -6.99 5.25 0.66
CA TYR A 44 -6.65 4.81 2.01
C TYR A 44 -5.24 5.25 2.41
N LEU A 45 -4.26 5.17 1.48
CA LEU A 45 -2.93 5.73 1.70
C LEU A 45 -2.97 7.23 1.87
N TRP A 46 -3.76 7.93 1.05
CA TRP A 46 -3.96 9.37 1.16
C TRP A 46 -4.49 9.78 2.54
N ARG A 47 -5.61 9.17 2.94
CA ARG A 47 -6.21 9.46 4.24
C ARG A 47 -5.29 9.09 5.40
N ALA A 48 -4.67 7.92 5.37
CA ALA A 48 -3.74 7.47 6.40
C ALA A 48 -2.54 8.41 6.54
N SER A 49 -2.03 8.94 5.42
CA SER A 49 -0.93 9.91 5.42
C SER A 49 -1.33 11.23 6.07
N LEU A 50 -2.49 11.79 5.68
CA LEU A 50 -3.01 13.02 6.29
C LEU A 50 -3.24 12.85 7.79
N ASP A 51 -3.85 11.75 8.20
CA ASP A 51 -4.10 11.46 9.61
C ASP A 51 -2.80 11.26 10.40
N THR A 52 -1.80 10.61 9.81
CA THR A 52 -0.51 10.36 10.46
C THR A 52 0.30 11.67 10.62
N LEU A 53 0.19 12.58 9.66
CA LEU A 53 0.90 13.86 9.67
C LEU A 53 0.07 15.01 10.26
N SER A 54 -1.08 14.72 10.87
CA SER A 54 -2.03 15.75 11.35
C SER A 54 -1.48 16.70 12.42
N PHE A 55 -0.39 16.32 13.10
CA PHE A 55 0.30 17.14 14.08
C PHE A 55 1.28 18.15 13.45
N MET A 56 1.57 18.02 12.16
CA MET A 56 2.48 18.90 11.41
C MET A 56 1.68 19.86 10.53
N PRO A 57 2.08 21.12 10.40
CA PRO A 57 1.48 22.04 9.44
C PRO A 57 1.70 21.52 8.02
N LEU A 58 0.68 21.59 7.17
CA LEU A 58 0.77 21.20 5.77
C LEU A 58 0.97 22.44 4.90
N VAL A 59 1.93 22.42 3.98
CA VAL A 59 2.17 23.50 3.01
C VAL A 59 1.69 23.16 1.61
N GLN A 60 1.61 21.88 1.28
CA GLN A 60 1.12 21.42 -0.01
C GLN A 60 0.41 20.08 0.13
N THR A 61 -0.75 19.97 -0.53
CA THR A 61 -1.48 18.71 -0.68
C THR A 61 -2.03 18.65 -2.09
N ASP A 62 -1.64 17.63 -2.85
CA ASP A 62 -2.14 17.34 -4.18
C ASP A 62 -2.64 15.89 -4.23
N SER A 63 -3.94 15.72 -4.15
CA SER A 63 -4.57 14.40 -4.17
C SER A 63 -4.55 13.72 -5.53
N ASN A 64 -4.37 14.46 -6.63
CA ASN A 64 -4.27 13.89 -7.97
C ASN A 64 -2.85 13.36 -8.24
N GLY A 65 -1.86 14.15 -7.87
CA GLY A 65 -0.45 13.76 -7.96
C GLY A 65 0.05 12.92 -6.79
N GLY A 66 -0.75 12.78 -5.72
CA GLY A 66 -0.42 11.96 -4.57
C GLY A 66 0.67 12.55 -3.67
N VAL A 67 0.82 13.87 -3.61
CA VAL A 67 1.90 14.52 -2.86
C VAL A 67 1.36 15.28 -1.65
N ILE A 68 1.98 15.04 -0.49
CA ILE A 68 1.73 15.78 0.74
C ILE A 68 3.07 16.31 1.24
N VAL A 69 3.17 17.61 1.47
CA VAL A 69 4.36 18.26 2.00
C VAL A 69 3.99 19.01 3.26
N THR A 70 4.72 18.73 4.34
CA THR A 70 4.57 19.48 5.61
C THR A 70 5.49 20.70 5.62
N ASP A 71 5.22 21.61 6.54
CA ASP A 71 6.20 22.62 6.94
C ASP A 71 7.14 22.06 8.00
N TRP A 72 8.11 22.88 8.42
CA TRP A 72 8.99 22.56 9.51
C TRP A 72 8.21 22.40 10.82
N TYR A 73 8.39 21.27 11.46
CA TYR A 73 7.83 20.97 12.76
C TYR A 73 8.94 20.86 13.79
N ILE A 74 8.79 21.58 14.89
CA ILE A 74 9.66 21.52 16.05
C ILE A 74 8.96 20.69 17.12
N ASN A 75 9.57 19.58 17.53
CA ASN A 75 9.06 18.82 18.66
C ASN A 75 9.25 19.63 19.96
N PRO A 76 8.19 19.93 20.71
CA PRO A 76 8.30 20.67 21.97
C PRO A 76 9.23 20.00 22.99
N GLN A 77 9.40 18.69 22.93
CA GLN A 77 10.30 17.94 23.82
C GLN A 77 11.77 18.03 23.39
N VAL A 78 12.03 18.38 22.12
CA VAL A 78 13.39 18.54 21.58
C VAL A 78 13.43 19.81 20.72
N PRO A 79 13.38 21.00 21.35
CA PRO A 79 13.21 22.28 20.64
C PRO A 79 14.44 22.67 19.79
N THR A 80 15.53 21.94 19.94
CA THR A 80 16.77 22.13 19.16
C THR A 80 16.75 21.40 17.83
N GLU A 81 15.68 20.69 17.50
CA GLU A 81 15.53 19.94 16.26
C GLU A 81 14.22 20.29 15.54
N ARG A 82 14.27 20.33 14.23
CA ARG A 82 13.07 20.44 13.40
C ARG A 82 13.11 19.45 12.25
N MET A 83 11.93 19.04 11.84
CA MET A 83 11.75 18.06 10.76
C MET A 83 10.69 18.55 9.78
N LYS A 84 10.90 18.23 8.53
CA LYS A 84 9.95 18.42 7.43
C LYS A 84 9.76 17.07 6.71
N VAL A 85 8.53 16.73 6.39
CA VAL A 85 8.20 15.43 5.78
C VAL A 85 7.51 15.66 4.45
N THR A 86 7.85 14.83 3.46
CA THR A 86 7.16 14.72 2.19
C THR A 86 6.70 13.27 2.01
N VAL A 87 5.42 13.10 1.71
CA VAL A 87 4.85 11.80 1.35
C VAL A 87 4.45 11.84 -0.11
N ALA A 88 4.85 10.81 -0.86
CA ALA A 88 4.43 10.59 -2.23
C ALA A 88 3.72 9.24 -2.35
N ILE A 89 2.50 9.25 -2.89
CA ILE A 89 1.70 8.06 -3.18
C ILE A 89 1.73 7.88 -4.69
N LEU A 90 2.26 6.76 -5.14
CA LEU A 90 2.67 6.54 -6.52
C LEU A 90 1.68 5.69 -7.33
N ASP A 91 0.69 5.08 -6.66
CA ASP A 91 -0.22 4.14 -7.30
C ASP A 91 -1.62 4.21 -6.67
N GLN A 92 -2.61 3.67 -7.37
CA GLN A 92 -3.97 3.49 -6.87
C GLN A 92 -4.12 2.22 -6.03
N ASP A 93 -3.17 1.31 -6.11
CA ASP A 93 -3.17 0.08 -5.34
C ASP A 93 -2.59 0.28 -3.93
N LEU A 94 -3.18 -0.42 -2.95
CA LEU A 94 -2.68 -0.43 -1.58
C LEU A 94 -1.52 -1.41 -1.44
N ARG A 95 -0.34 -0.96 -1.82
CA ARG A 95 0.92 -1.72 -1.76
C ARG A 95 2.01 -0.92 -1.05
N ALA A 96 3.00 -1.61 -0.52
CA ALA A 96 4.10 -0.97 0.20
C ALA A 96 4.97 -0.09 -0.72
N ASP A 97 5.19 -0.52 -1.95
CA ASP A 97 5.97 0.20 -2.96
C ASP A 97 5.20 1.37 -3.61
N ALA A 98 3.90 1.50 -3.33
CA ALA A 98 3.09 2.65 -3.73
C ALA A 98 3.25 3.86 -2.79
N LEU A 99 4.01 3.73 -1.71
CA LEU A 99 4.25 4.79 -0.73
C LEU A 99 5.74 5.11 -0.65
N ARG A 100 6.08 6.38 -0.66
CA ARG A 100 7.42 6.91 -0.43
C ARG A 100 7.36 8.04 0.58
N VAL A 101 8.23 7.95 1.57
CA VAL A 101 8.39 9.01 2.56
C VAL A 101 9.82 9.56 2.47
N ALA A 102 9.94 10.88 2.44
CA ALA A 102 11.18 11.58 2.56
C ALA A 102 11.11 12.56 3.74
N ALA A 103 12.19 12.74 4.45
CA ALA A 103 12.26 13.68 5.56
C ALA A 103 13.53 14.50 5.49
N LEU A 104 13.44 15.75 5.90
CA LEU A 104 14.57 16.63 6.15
C LEU A 104 14.61 16.93 7.65
N ARG A 105 15.81 16.89 8.21
CA ARG A 105 16.05 17.20 9.62
C ARG A 105 17.09 18.30 9.72
N GLU A 106 16.86 19.24 10.61
CA GLU A 106 17.82 20.28 10.97
C GLU A 106 17.97 20.36 12.48
N VAL A 107 19.15 20.73 12.91
CA VAL A 107 19.48 20.98 14.32
C VAL A 107 19.92 22.42 14.51
N ASN A 108 19.49 23.01 15.61
CA ASN A 108 19.90 24.37 15.97
C ASN A 108 21.29 24.33 16.62
N ARG A 109 22.24 25.02 16.01
CA ARG A 109 23.58 25.19 16.50
C ARG A 109 23.87 26.70 16.68
N GLY A 110 23.82 27.16 17.90
CA GLY A 110 24.12 28.58 18.18
C GLY A 110 23.15 29.58 17.52
N GLY A 111 21.88 29.24 17.40
CA GLY A 111 20.84 30.08 16.76
C GLY A 111 20.68 29.87 15.27
N GLN A 112 21.48 29.01 14.63
CA GLN A 112 21.36 28.68 13.21
C GLN A 112 20.88 27.25 13.02
N TRP A 113 19.93 27.04 12.06
CA TRP A 113 19.46 25.73 11.65
C TRP A 113 20.43 25.11 10.63
N VAL A 114 20.98 23.96 10.96
CA VAL A 114 21.94 23.23 10.13
C VAL A 114 21.39 21.87 9.79
N ALA A 115 21.49 21.50 8.52
CA ALA A 115 21.04 20.19 8.05
C ALA A 115 21.72 19.04 8.81
N ALA A 116 20.94 18.05 9.17
CA ALA A 116 21.40 16.86 9.88
C ALA A 116 20.82 15.60 9.19
N PRO A 117 21.53 14.46 9.25
CA PRO A 117 21.04 13.23 8.65
C PRO A 117 19.76 12.75 9.34
N VAL A 118 18.88 12.16 8.55
CA VAL A 118 17.68 11.45 9.03
C VAL A 118 18.02 9.96 9.11
N GLU A 119 17.71 9.35 10.23
CA GLU A 119 17.85 7.90 10.39
C GLU A 119 16.91 7.16 9.43
N ALA A 120 17.44 6.21 8.64
CA ALA A 120 16.65 5.41 7.72
C ALA A 120 15.49 4.67 8.43
N ALA A 121 15.74 4.22 9.67
CA ALA A 121 14.73 3.59 10.51
C ALA A 121 13.55 4.51 10.82
N THR A 122 13.74 5.82 10.91
CA THR A 122 12.67 6.79 11.14
C THR A 122 11.75 6.88 9.94
N ILE A 123 12.30 6.90 8.72
CA ILE A 123 11.53 6.93 7.47
C ILE A 123 10.73 5.63 7.33
N GLN A 124 11.38 4.48 7.50
CA GLN A 124 10.73 3.18 7.43
C GLN A 124 9.59 3.04 8.45
N LYS A 125 9.83 3.50 9.68
CA LYS A 125 8.80 3.49 10.73
C LYS A 125 7.58 4.32 10.33
N LEU A 126 7.78 5.47 9.71
CA LEU A 126 6.69 6.32 9.26
C LEU A 126 5.92 5.68 8.11
N GLU A 127 6.62 5.07 7.14
CA GLU A 127 5.99 4.30 6.07
C GLU A 127 5.15 3.14 6.63
N ASP A 128 5.67 2.37 7.59
CA ASP A 128 4.97 1.26 8.22
C ASP A 128 3.70 1.71 8.97
N ILE A 129 3.76 2.84 9.67
CA ILE A 129 2.60 3.42 10.37
C ILE A 129 1.51 3.80 9.37
N ILE A 130 1.87 4.49 8.28
CA ILE A 130 0.92 4.90 7.25
C ILE A 130 0.30 3.67 6.57
N LEU A 131 1.10 2.67 6.19
CA LEU A 131 0.63 1.44 5.56
C LEU A 131 -0.30 0.64 6.48
N THR A 132 0.04 0.52 7.75
CA THR A 132 -0.80 -0.18 8.73
C THR A 132 -2.15 0.52 8.86
N LYS A 133 -2.14 1.84 9.04
CA LYS A 133 -3.36 2.64 9.14
C LYS A 133 -4.22 2.58 7.87
N ALA A 134 -3.61 2.59 6.69
CA ALA A 134 -4.32 2.45 5.43
C ALA A 134 -5.02 1.08 5.30
N ARG A 135 -4.35 0.01 5.72
CA ARG A 135 -4.94 -1.33 5.76
C ARG A 135 -6.10 -1.43 6.74
N ASP A 136 -5.99 -0.76 7.89
CA ASP A 136 -7.08 -0.72 8.90
C ASP A 136 -8.30 0.04 8.36
N LEU A 137 -8.07 1.18 7.71
CA LEU A 137 -9.14 1.94 7.04
C LEU A 137 -9.84 1.10 5.97
N ARG A 138 -9.08 0.36 5.16
CA ARG A 138 -9.65 -0.55 4.15
C ARG A 138 -10.49 -1.64 4.80
N ARG A 139 -9.98 -2.30 5.85
CA ARG A 139 -10.74 -3.34 6.58
C ARG A 139 -12.05 -2.79 7.14
N ALA A 140 -12.00 -1.62 7.77
CA ALA A 140 -13.20 -0.99 8.33
C ALA A 140 -14.25 -0.60 7.25
N SER A 141 -13.84 -0.36 6.02
CA SER A 141 -14.75 -0.02 4.92
C SER A 141 -15.46 -1.24 4.32
N VAL A 142 -14.87 -2.43 4.45
CA VAL A 142 -15.44 -3.69 3.91
C VAL A 142 -16.43 -4.34 4.90
N THR A 143 -16.34 -3.99 6.18
CA THR A 143 -17.16 -4.59 7.25
C THR A 143 -18.52 -3.87 7.45
N LYS A 144 -18.80 -2.83 6.66
CA LYS A 144 -20.09 -2.13 6.62
C LYS A 144 -20.88 -2.57 5.39
#